data_a4ce7047d7aac6dee6db99bfde80ccab
#
_entry.id   a4ce7047d7aac6dee6db99bfde80ccab
#
_cell.length_a   1.000
_cell.length_b   1.000
_cell.length_c   1.000
_cell.angle_alpha   90.00
_cell.angle_beta   90.00
_cell.angle_gamma   90.00
#
_symmetry.space_group_name_H-M   'P 1'
#
loop_
_entity.id
_entity.type
_entity.pdbx_description
1 polymer ?
#
loop_
_entity_poly.entity_id
_entity_poly.type
_entity_poly.pdbx_seq_one_letter_code
_entity_poly.pdbx_strand_id
1 'polypeptide(L)'
;GLLHANGLKHGDIRRDHIFVERNSGEFVWIDFDYDFYMPERPYAMDLFGLGNVLLFLLGRGTYRPKAILEDPTFGEKVFNTLDVGDLALIAQDRVFNLKKIFPYIPDELNDILLYFSTGTDVYFDTAEEFYEQLEGAIFSVWRV
;
A
#
# COMPACT_ATOMS: atom_id res chain seq x y z
N GLY A 1 12.38 0.88 7.66
CA GLY A 1 13.57 1.66 8.00
C GLY A 1 14.73 0.80 8.48
N LEU A 2 14.71 0.29 9.71
CA LEU A 2 15.88 -0.36 10.34
C LEU A 2 16.48 -1.53 9.54
N LEU A 3 15.66 -2.41 8.98
CA LEU A 3 16.14 -3.51 8.12
C LEU A 3 16.87 -2.98 6.89
N HIS A 4 16.21 -2.10 6.13
CA HIS A 4 16.78 -1.52 4.91
C HIS A 4 18.05 -0.71 5.17
N ALA A 5 18.13 0.03 6.28
CA ALA A 5 19.32 0.77 6.68
C ALA A 5 20.52 -0.15 6.97
N ASN A 6 20.28 -1.42 7.28
CA ASN A 6 21.31 -2.44 7.48
C ASN A 6 21.47 -3.39 6.27
N GLY A 7 20.91 -3.05 5.12
CA GLY A 7 20.97 -3.86 3.90
C GLY A 7 20.16 -5.15 3.97
N LEU A 8 19.22 -5.24 4.91
CA LEU A 8 18.33 -6.39 5.09
C LEU A 8 16.93 -6.07 4.57
N LYS A 9 16.18 -7.10 4.23
CA LYS A 9 14.77 -7.01 3.83
C LYS A 9 13.92 -7.98 4.65
N HIS A 10 12.61 -7.76 4.64
CA HIS A 10 11.65 -8.73 5.16
C HIS A 10 11.32 -9.79 4.09
N GLY A 11 11.08 -9.37 2.86
CA GLY A 11 10.82 -10.20 1.69
C GLY A 11 9.35 -10.60 1.50
N ASP A 12 8.54 -10.63 2.56
CA ASP A 12 7.11 -10.95 2.49
C ASP A 12 6.28 -10.11 3.47
N ILE A 13 6.29 -8.79 3.25
CA ILE A 13 5.50 -7.86 4.07
C ILE A 13 4.01 -8.01 3.75
N ARG A 14 3.26 -8.51 4.73
CA ARG A 14 1.82 -8.70 4.68
C ARG A 14 1.19 -8.39 6.04
N ARG A 15 -0.11 -8.04 6.05
CA ARG A 15 -0.83 -7.74 7.29
C ARG A 15 -0.94 -8.92 8.26
N ASP A 16 -1.01 -10.14 7.74
CA ASP A 16 -1.05 -11.38 8.52
C ASP A 16 0.32 -11.82 9.06
N HIS A 17 1.38 -11.13 8.65
CA HIS A 17 2.73 -11.27 9.22
C HIS A 17 3.07 -10.18 10.24
N ILE A 18 2.07 -9.39 10.67
CA ILE A 18 2.21 -8.40 11.74
C ILE A 18 1.47 -8.91 12.98
N PHE A 19 2.22 -9.12 14.04
CA PHE A 19 1.66 -9.47 15.35
C PHE A 19 1.78 -8.32 16.33
N VAL A 20 0.85 -8.28 17.26
CA VAL A 20 0.92 -7.35 18.40
C VAL A 20 1.26 -8.17 19.64
N GLU A 21 2.42 -7.88 20.24
CA GLU A 21 2.81 -8.51 21.50
C GLU A 21 1.82 -8.10 22.62
N ARG A 22 1.22 -9.08 23.29
CA ARG A 22 0.07 -8.85 24.17
C ARG A 22 0.38 -7.94 25.36
N ASN A 23 1.58 -8.02 25.91
CA ASN A 23 1.93 -7.32 27.13
C ASN A 23 2.45 -5.90 26.86
N SER A 24 3.28 -5.73 25.85
CA SER A 24 3.89 -4.44 25.48
C SER A 24 3.06 -3.64 24.49
N GLY A 25 2.20 -4.29 23.69
CA GLY A 25 1.51 -3.68 22.56
C GLY A 25 2.41 -3.42 21.36
N GLU A 26 3.65 -3.91 21.37
CA GLU A 26 4.60 -3.72 20.29
C GLU A 26 4.22 -4.55 19.06
N PHE A 27 4.47 -3.98 17.87
CA PHE A 27 4.30 -4.67 16.60
C PHE A 27 5.54 -5.48 16.27
N VAL A 28 5.35 -6.76 15.97
CA VAL A 28 6.41 -7.71 15.63
C VAL A 28 6.15 -8.28 14.25
N TRP A 29 7.15 -8.19 13.37
CA TRP A 29 7.13 -8.84 12.06
C TRP A 29 7.58 -10.30 12.20
N ILE A 30 6.89 -11.19 11.46
CA ILE A 30 7.20 -12.62 11.36
C ILE A 30 7.25 -13.06 9.90
N ASP A 31 7.66 -14.30 9.65
CA ASP A 31 7.67 -14.96 8.34
C ASP A 31 8.51 -14.19 7.30
N PHE A 32 9.78 -13.97 7.63
CA PHE A 32 10.75 -13.36 6.72
C PHE A 32 11.07 -14.31 5.56
N ASP A 33 11.06 -13.76 4.34
CA ASP A 33 11.49 -14.43 3.11
C ASP A 33 12.74 -13.76 2.53
N TYR A 34 13.89 -14.39 2.72
CA TYR A 34 15.18 -13.88 2.24
C TYR A 34 15.53 -14.33 0.83
N ASP A 35 14.81 -15.29 0.27
CA ASP A 35 15.16 -15.92 -1.01
C ASP A 35 14.77 -15.04 -2.20
N PHE A 36 13.75 -14.20 -2.04
CA PHE A 36 13.36 -13.28 -3.09
C PHE A 36 14.43 -12.18 -3.28
N TYR A 37 15.03 -12.12 -4.45
CA TYR A 37 16.08 -11.16 -4.78
C TYR A 37 15.80 -10.44 -6.10
N MET A 38 15.74 -9.10 -6.04
CA MET A 38 15.63 -8.20 -7.19
C MET A 38 16.83 -7.22 -7.12
N PRO A 39 17.91 -7.47 -7.88
CA PRO A 39 19.17 -6.71 -7.75
C PRO A 39 19.00 -5.20 -7.96
N GLU A 40 18.16 -4.81 -8.93
CA GLU A 40 17.96 -3.41 -9.32
C GLU A 40 17.15 -2.62 -8.29
N ARG A 41 16.27 -3.30 -7.54
CA ARG A 41 15.41 -2.72 -6.50
C ARG A 41 15.24 -3.71 -5.35
N PRO A 42 16.24 -3.84 -4.48
CA PRO A 42 16.27 -4.88 -3.46
C PRO A 42 15.12 -4.81 -2.45
N TYR A 43 14.53 -3.63 -2.26
CA TYR A 43 13.45 -3.41 -1.28
C TYR A 43 12.06 -3.27 -1.93
N ALA A 44 11.95 -3.39 -3.25
CA ALA A 44 10.69 -3.15 -3.96
C ALA A 44 9.52 -3.97 -3.44
N MET A 45 9.74 -5.25 -3.11
CA MET A 45 8.69 -6.12 -2.59
C MET A 45 8.25 -5.74 -1.18
N ASP A 46 9.19 -5.33 -0.33
CA ASP A 46 8.88 -4.81 1.01
C ASP A 46 8.04 -3.54 0.91
N LEU A 47 8.44 -2.61 0.03
CA LEU A 47 7.72 -1.37 -0.21
C LEU A 47 6.32 -1.63 -0.76
N PHE A 48 6.19 -2.51 -1.74
CA PHE A 48 4.89 -2.90 -2.28
C PHE A 48 4.01 -3.58 -1.22
N GLY A 49 4.60 -4.40 -0.35
CA GLY A 49 3.93 -4.98 0.82
C GLY A 49 3.41 -3.92 1.78
N LEU A 50 4.21 -2.90 2.10
CA LEU A 50 3.78 -1.75 2.91
C LEU A 50 2.65 -0.98 2.25
N GLY A 51 2.72 -0.74 0.94
CA GLY A 51 1.63 -0.14 0.17
C GLY A 51 0.32 -0.93 0.26
N ASN A 52 0.38 -2.26 0.20
CA ASN A 52 -0.80 -3.12 0.38
C ASN A 52 -1.37 -3.06 1.81
N VAL A 53 -0.52 -2.96 2.82
CA VAL A 53 -0.98 -2.77 4.21
C VAL A 53 -1.69 -1.43 4.34
N LEU A 54 -1.11 -0.35 3.82
CA LEU A 54 -1.72 0.99 3.82
C LEU A 54 -3.06 0.99 3.06
N LEU A 55 -3.10 0.38 1.87
CA LEU A 55 -4.32 0.24 1.07
C LEU A 55 -5.44 -0.41 1.89
N PHE A 56 -5.12 -1.51 2.58
CA PHE A 56 -6.10 -2.22 3.41
C PHE A 56 -6.58 -1.37 4.59
N LEU A 57 -5.68 -0.64 5.24
CA LEU A 57 -6.03 0.21 6.39
C LEU A 57 -6.95 1.37 5.99
N LEU A 58 -6.64 2.06 4.89
CA LEU A 58 -7.43 3.19 4.41
C LEU A 58 -8.77 2.76 3.82
N GLY A 59 -8.77 1.68 3.03
CA GLY A 59 -9.95 1.15 2.37
C GLY A 59 -10.81 0.22 3.24
N ARG A 60 -10.32 -0.17 4.43
CA ARG A 60 -10.90 -1.26 5.25
C ARG A 60 -11.10 -2.56 4.49
N GLY A 61 -10.27 -2.80 3.48
CA GLY A 61 -10.35 -3.94 2.60
C GLY A 61 -9.52 -3.76 1.35
N THR A 62 -9.62 -4.74 0.45
CA THR A 62 -9.00 -4.71 -0.86
C THR A 62 -10.09 -4.83 -1.93
N TYR A 63 -10.08 -3.94 -2.89
CA TYR A 63 -11.13 -3.83 -3.91
C TYR A 63 -10.60 -4.25 -5.26
N ARG A 64 -11.21 -5.28 -5.83
CA ARG A 64 -10.92 -5.77 -7.18
C ARG A 64 -11.93 -5.19 -8.17
N PRO A 65 -11.55 -4.83 -9.40
CA PRO A 65 -12.47 -4.26 -10.38
C PRO A 65 -13.74 -5.08 -10.58
N LYS A 66 -13.61 -6.41 -10.69
CA LYS A 66 -14.76 -7.30 -10.83
C LYS A 66 -15.71 -7.24 -9.61
N ALA A 67 -15.14 -7.24 -8.41
CA ALA A 67 -15.95 -7.15 -7.19
C ALA A 67 -16.66 -5.79 -7.07
N ILE A 68 -16.04 -4.72 -7.53
CA ILE A 68 -16.66 -3.39 -7.59
C ILE A 68 -17.84 -3.41 -8.55
N LEU A 69 -17.69 -3.99 -9.73
CA LEU A 69 -18.76 -4.09 -10.73
C LEU A 69 -19.98 -4.86 -10.21
N GLU A 70 -19.73 -5.94 -9.46
CA GLU A 70 -20.76 -6.81 -8.90
C GLU A 70 -21.40 -6.26 -7.59
N ASP A 71 -20.79 -5.24 -6.99
CA ASP A 71 -21.26 -4.65 -5.73
C ASP A 71 -22.45 -3.72 -5.96
N PRO A 72 -23.56 -3.91 -5.25
CA PRO A 72 -24.78 -3.08 -5.43
C PRO A 72 -24.59 -1.62 -5.03
N THR A 73 -23.57 -1.30 -4.23
CA THR A 73 -23.27 0.08 -3.78
C THR A 73 -22.45 0.84 -4.81
N PHE A 74 -21.46 0.19 -5.39
CA PHE A 74 -20.52 0.79 -6.35
C PHE A 74 -20.97 0.59 -7.80
N GLY A 75 -21.13 -0.67 -8.21
CA GLY A 75 -21.62 -1.08 -9.51
C GLY A 75 -20.88 -0.46 -10.70
N GLU A 76 -21.59 -0.39 -11.83
CA GLU A 76 -21.04 0.18 -13.07
C GLU A 76 -20.60 1.64 -12.93
N LYS A 77 -21.26 2.39 -12.06
CA LYS A 77 -20.95 3.82 -11.88
C LYS A 77 -19.50 4.03 -11.45
N VAL A 78 -19.01 3.27 -10.47
CA VAL A 78 -17.62 3.36 -10.02
C VAL A 78 -16.71 2.61 -10.98
N PHE A 79 -17.09 1.40 -11.40
CA PHE A 79 -16.29 0.59 -12.31
C PHE A 79 -15.90 1.35 -13.58
N ASN A 80 -16.82 2.09 -14.20
CA ASN A 80 -16.57 2.86 -15.42
C ASN A 80 -15.64 4.07 -15.24
N THR A 81 -15.32 4.45 -13.99
CA THR A 81 -14.33 5.50 -13.72
C THR A 81 -12.90 4.96 -13.61
N LEU A 82 -12.76 3.63 -13.49
CA LEU A 82 -11.45 3.01 -13.33
C LEU A 82 -10.73 2.88 -14.68
N ASP A 83 -9.43 3.08 -14.63
CA ASP A 83 -8.52 2.76 -15.74
C ASP A 83 -7.35 1.92 -15.25
N VAL A 84 -6.49 1.49 -16.17
CA VAL A 84 -5.34 0.64 -15.84
C VAL A 84 -4.38 1.33 -14.89
N GLY A 85 -4.25 2.66 -14.98
CA GLY A 85 -3.41 3.47 -14.10
C GLY A 85 -3.81 3.44 -12.64
N ASP A 86 -5.08 3.11 -12.33
CA ASP A 86 -5.59 3.01 -10.96
C ASP A 86 -5.26 1.68 -10.28
N LEU A 87 -4.79 0.70 -11.06
CA LEU A 87 -4.59 -0.66 -10.58
C LEU A 87 -3.18 -0.87 -10.01
N ALA A 88 -3.07 -1.86 -9.16
CA ALA A 88 -1.81 -2.28 -8.57
C ALA A 88 -0.71 -2.48 -9.63
N LEU A 89 0.48 -1.95 -9.35
CA LEU A 89 1.66 -2.12 -10.22
C LEU A 89 1.99 -3.60 -10.45
N ILE A 90 1.87 -4.42 -9.40
CA ILE A 90 2.06 -5.87 -9.48
C ILE A 90 0.70 -6.55 -9.56
N ALA A 91 0.55 -7.45 -10.52
CA ALA A 91 -0.64 -8.27 -10.80
C ALA A 91 -1.88 -7.51 -11.30
N GLN A 92 -1.97 -6.19 -11.19
CA GLN A 92 -3.10 -5.35 -11.64
C GLN A 92 -4.50 -5.86 -11.21
N ASP A 93 -4.55 -6.54 -10.06
CA ASP A 93 -5.75 -7.26 -9.60
C ASP A 93 -6.59 -6.45 -8.60
N ARG A 94 -6.10 -5.30 -8.15
CA ARG A 94 -6.75 -4.46 -7.13
C ARG A 94 -6.58 -2.97 -7.43
N VAL A 95 -7.52 -2.18 -6.93
CA VAL A 95 -7.53 -0.72 -7.11
C VAL A 95 -6.70 -0.07 -6.01
N PHE A 96 -5.69 0.72 -6.41
CA PHE A 96 -4.90 1.56 -5.51
C PHE A 96 -5.42 3.00 -5.44
N ASN A 97 -6.07 3.49 -6.49
CA ASN A 97 -6.75 4.78 -6.45
C ASN A 97 -8.06 4.68 -5.67
N LEU A 98 -7.95 4.68 -4.34
CA LEU A 98 -9.11 4.52 -3.46
C LEU A 98 -10.08 5.68 -3.56
N LYS A 99 -9.64 6.87 -3.95
CA LYS A 99 -10.52 8.03 -4.07
C LYS A 99 -11.60 7.87 -5.13
N LYS A 100 -11.37 7.05 -6.15
CA LYS A 100 -12.41 6.69 -7.14
C LYS A 100 -13.52 5.83 -6.53
N ILE A 101 -13.22 5.07 -5.47
CA ILE A 101 -14.21 4.26 -4.73
C ILE A 101 -14.77 5.06 -3.56
N PHE A 102 -13.92 5.76 -2.84
CA PHE A 102 -14.21 6.51 -1.61
C PHE A 102 -13.76 7.97 -1.75
N PRO A 103 -14.59 8.85 -2.30
CA PRO A 103 -14.22 10.26 -2.54
C PRO A 103 -13.81 11.06 -1.30
N TYR A 104 -14.14 10.56 -0.10
CA TYR A 104 -13.76 11.18 1.18
C TYR A 104 -12.32 10.90 1.62
N ILE A 105 -11.60 10.01 0.95
CA ILE A 105 -10.18 9.77 1.24
C ILE A 105 -9.39 11.03 0.87
N PRO A 106 -8.56 11.56 1.80
CA PRO A 106 -7.72 12.73 1.53
C PRO A 106 -6.79 12.51 0.35
N ASP A 107 -6.58 13.57 -0.44
CA ASP A 107 -5.69 13.51 -1.60
C ASP A 107 -4.29 13.09 -1.22
N GLU A 108 -3.75 13.63 -0.14
CA GLU A 108 -2.40 13.37 0.33
C GLU A 108 -2.16 11.88 0.64
N LEU A 109 -3.16 11.19 1.17
CA LEU A 109 -3.07 9.74 1.44
C LEU A 109 -3.30 8.91 0.18
N ASN A 110 -4.21 9.34 -0.68
CA ASN A 110 -4.45 8.66 -1.95
C ASN A 110 -3.24 8.78 -2.89
N ASP A 111 -2.56 9.92 -2.91
CA ASP A 111 -1.35 10.16 -3.70
C ASP A 111 -0.23 9.18 -3.30
N ILE A 112 -0.08 8.90 -2.00
CA ILE A 112 0.87 7.87 -1.53
C ILE A 112 0.50 6.49 -2.06
N LEU A 113 -0.78 6.14 -2.10
CA LEU A 113 -1.22 4.86 -2.69
C LEU A 113 -0.92 4.79 -4.18
N LEU A 114 -1.03 5.89 -4.90
CA LEU A 114 -0.77 5.95 -6.34
C LEU A 114 0.69 5.66 -6.71
N TYR A 115 1.65 5.83 -5.80
CA TYR A 115 3.03 5.37 -6.01
C TYR A 115 3.14 3.84 -6.23
N PHE A 116 2.12 3.09 -5.84
CA PHE A 116 2.06 1.63 -6.00
C PHE A 116 1.15 1.19 -7.15
N SER A 117 0.63 2.14 -7.93
CA SER A 117 -0.23 1.88 -9.08
C SER A 117 0.52 1.88 -10.39
N THR A 118 -0.09 1.31 -11.43
CA THR A 118 0.50 1.24 -12.78
C THR A 118 0.63 2.62 -13.43
N GLY A 119 -0.15 3.61 -12.98
CA GLY A 119 -0.15 4.97 -13.54
C GLY A 119 0.98 5.86 -13.04
N THR A 120 1.85 5.37 -12.16
CA THR A 120 2.94 6.18 -11.61
C THR A 120 4.26 5.96 -12.36
N ASP A 121 5.04 7.04 -12.50
CA ASP A 121 6.43 7.01 -12.96
C ASP A 121 7.43 7.18 -11.80
N VAL A 122 6.93 7.41 -10.58
CA VAL A 122 7.73 7.66 -9.39
C VAL A 122 7.47 6.56 -8.36
N TYR A 123 8.55 6.00 -7.83
CA TYR A 123 8.50 4.89 -6.88
C TYR A 123 9.34 5.24 -5.65
N PHE A 124 8.96 4.70 -4.49
CA PHE A 124 9.81 4.75 -3.30
C PHE A 124 11.04 3.84 -3.48
N ASP A 125 12.18 4.30 -3.05
CA ASP A 125 13.42 3.51 -3.04
C ASP A 125 13.68 2.87 -1.66
N THR A 126 13.19 3.50 -0.59
CA THR A 126 13.40 3.04 0.78
C THR A 126 12.13 3.11 1.63
N ALA A 127 12.08 2.31 2.69
CA ALA A 127 11.01 2.39 3.67
C ALA A 127 11.04 3.69 4.49
N GLU A 128 12.20 4.35 4.59
CA GLU A 128 12.33 5.65 5.25
C GLU A 128 11.62 6.74 4.46
N GLU A 129 11.88 6.79 3.15
CA GLU A 129 11.21 7.72 2.25
C GLU A 129 9.68 7.55 2.28
N PHE A 130 9.20 6.29 2.22
CA PHE A 130 7.78 5.98 2.38
C PHE A 130 7.23 6.48 3.72
N TYR A 131 7.96 6.25 4.81
CA TYR A 131 7.55 6.67 6.15
C TYR A 131 7.47 8.20 6.26
N GLU A 132 8.47 8.92 5.80
CA GLU A 132 8.50 10.39 5.84
C GLU A 132 7.33 11.02 5.07
N GLN A 133 7.03 10.49 3.89
CA GLN A 133 5.90 10.97 3.10
C GLN A 133 4.56 10.63 3.75
N LEU A 134 4.42 9.43 4.31
CA LEU A 134 3.20 9.04 5.03
C LEU A 134 2.99 9.89 6.29
N GLU A 135 4.05 10.13 7.06
CA GLU A 135 4.00 11.00 8.24
C GLU A 135 3.61 12.42 7.87
N GLY A 136 4.19 12.98 6.81
CA GLY A 136 3.85 14.29 6.27
C GLY A 136 2.39 14.40 5.83
N ALA A 137 1.87 13.38 5.15
CA ALA A 137 0.48 13.32 4.73
C ALA A 137 -0.48 13.24 5.94
N ILE A 138 -0.15 12.41 6.92
CA ILE A 138 -0.92 12.31 8.17
C ILE A 138 -0.96 13.66 8.88
N PHE A 139 0.18 14.33 8.98
CA PHE A 139 0.27 15.64 9.63
C PHE A 139 -0.56 16.71 8.91
N SER A 140 -0.53 16.70 7.56
CA SER A 140 -1.30 17.63 6.73
C SER A 140 -2.81 17.45 6.92
N VAL A 141 -3.28 16.19 6.90
CA VAL A 141 -4.71 15.85 6.97
C VAL A 141 -5.29 16.13 8.36
N TRP A 142 -4.58 15.77 9.42
CA TRP A 142 -5.13 15.87 10.78
C TRP A 142 -4.58 17.04 11.60
N ARG A 143 -3.62 17.81 11.07
CA ARG A 143 -3.00 18.95 11.77
C ARG A 143 -2.65 18.66 13.24
N VAL A 144 -2.08 17.48 13.43
CA VAL A 144 -1.68 17.00 14.78
C VAL A 144 -0.35 17.63 15.19
#